data_ded884eee93d251921cb5901b3df2271
#
_entry.id   ded884eee93d251921cb5901b3df2271
#
_cell.length_a   1.000
_cell.length_b   1.000
_cell.length_c   1.000
_cell.angle_alpha   90.00
_cell.angle_beta   90.00
_cell.angle_gamma   90.00
#
_symmetry.space_group_name_H-M   'P 1'
#
loop_
_entity.id
_entity.type
_entity.pdbx_description
1 polymer ?
#
loop_
_entity_poly.entity_id
_entity_poly.type
_entity_poly.pdbx_seq_one_letter_code
_entity_poly.pdbx_strand_id
1 'polypeptide(L)'
;ITYLRSVAAGETDEAARERRDAELKALDDDFAFIATCNQGGEFMDTAHKARLLKVAGRTWLRTLDDRIGLSQEEQARKAHHPAAPLPALEPLLADKPEHVIARTAHDTIPADNPWGFKRNTPKHLYDRGELHNLQVGRGTLSNEERFMIEDHIVQTQIMLSRLPFPKELRQVPEIAGNHH
;
A
#
# COMPACT_ATOMS: atom_id res chain seq x y z
N ILE A 1 19.90 -23.52 -0.25
CA ILE A 1 20.19 -23.54 1.22
C ILE A 1 19.51 -24.74 1.87
N THR A 2 18.20 -24.97 1.69
CA THR A 2 17.42 -26.07 2.27
C THR A 2 18.06 -27.43 1.99
N TYR A 3 18.36 -27.75 0.72
CA TYR A 3 19.07 -28.97 0.33
C TYR A 3 20.40 -29.14 1.11
N LEU A 4 21.25 -28.09 1.13
CA LEU A 4 22.55 -28.18 1.81
C LEU A 4 22.41 -28.38 3.34
N ARG A 5 21.38 -27.77 3.95
CA ARG A 5 21.09 -27.95 5.37
C ARG A 5 20.63 -29.40 5.66
N SER A 6 19.77 -29.94 4.81
CA SER A 6 19.30 -31.34 4.94
C SER A 6 20.44 -32.34 4.82
N VAL A 7 21.32 -32.19 3.84
CA VAL A 7 22.51 -33.01 3.68
C VAL A 7 23.44 -32.86 4.87
N ALA A 8 23.69 -31.67 5.36
CA ALA A 8 24.50 -31.43 6.55
C ALA A 8 23.89 -32.01 7.84
N ALA A 9 22.58 -32.17 7.89
CA ALA A 9 21.86 -32.82 8.98
C ALA A 9 21.86 -34.37 8.86
N GLY A 10 22.47 -34.91 7.81
CA GLY A 10 22.59 -36.37 7.60
C GLY A 10 21.41 -37.01 6.86
N GLU A 11 20.54 -36.19 6.22
CA GLU A 11 19.50 -36.74 5.35
C GLU A 11 20.08 -37.33 4.07
N THR A 12 19.38 -38.28 3.47
CA THR A 12 19.77 -38.84 2.17
C THR A 12 19.63 -37.78 1.07
N ASP A 13 20.40 -37.92 -0.01
CA ASP A 13 20.36 -37.01 -1.15
C ASP A 13 18.94 -36.91 -1.74
N GLU A 14 18.22 -38.03 -1.83
CA GLU A 14 16.84 -38.09 -2.31
C GLU A 14 15.89 -37.32 -1.40
N ALA A 15 15.91 -37.54 -0.10
CA ALA A 15 15.09 -36.84 0.89
C ALA A 15 15.39 -35.31 0.91
N ALA A 16 16.66 -34.94 0.78
CA ALA A 16 17.08 -33.54 0.72
C ALA A 16 16.57 -32.83 -0.55
N ARG A 17 16.54 -33.54 -1.69
CA ARG A 17 15.94 -33.03 -2.94
C ARG A 17 14.42 -32.89 -2.83
N GLU A 18 13.72 -33.88 -2.33
CA GLU A 18 12.28 -33.84 -2.13
C GLU A 18 11.88 -32.64 -1.24
N ARG A 19 12.61 -32.44 -0.14
CA ARG A 19 12.36 -31.29 0.75
C ARG A 19 12.58 -29.94 0.07
N ARG A 20 13.67 -29.83 -0.70
CA ARG A 20 13.93 -28.63 -1.51
C ARG A 20 12.80 -28.38 -2.49
N ASP A 21 12.36 -29.40 -3.21
CA ASP A 21 11.35 -29.25 -4.26
C ASP A 21 9.97 -28.91 -3.67
N ALA A 22 9.64 -29.50 -2.51
CA ALA A 22 8.45 -29.13 -1.76
C ALA A 22 8.48 -27.66 -1.29
N GLU A 23 9.63 -27.18 -0.82
CA GLU A 23 9.78 -25.79 -0.40
C GLU A 23 9.73 -24.81 -1.60
N LEU A 24 10.34 -25.15 -2.73
CA LEU A 24 10.26 -24.36 -3.96
C LEU A 24 8.81 -24.25 -4.42
N LYS A 25 8.09 -25.36 -4.45
CA LYS A 25 6.66 -25.36 -4.79
C LYS A 25 5.85 -24.48 -3.83
N ALA A 26 6.10 -24.56 -2.54
CA ALA A 26 5.41 -23.70 -1.56
C ALA A 26 5.70 -22.21 -1.76
N LEU A 27 6.92 -21.86 -2.17
CA LEU A 27 7.28 -20.47 -2.51
C LEU A 27 6.57 -20.00 -3.78
N ASP A 28 6.50 -20.84 -4.82
CA ASP A 28 5.76 -20.52 -6.05
C ASP A 28 4.27 -20.33 -5.78
N ASP A 29 3.66 -21.20 -4.96
CA ASP A 29 2.27 -21.11 -4.53
C ASP A 29 2.00 -19.83 -3.72
N ASP A 30 2.94 -19.42 -2.85
CA ASP A 30 2.84 -18.17 -2.09
C ASP A 30 3.03 -16.94 -2.98
N PHE A 31 3.96 -16.99 -3.94
CA PHE A 31 4.17 -15.91 -4.91
C PHE A 31 2.93 -15.69 -5.78
N ALA A 32 2.35 -16.76 -6.32
CA ALA A 32 1.12 -16.71 -7.10
C ALA A 32 -0.05 -16.11 -6.28
N PHE A 33 -0.14 -16.49 -5.00
CA PHE A 33 -1.14 -15.94 -4.09
C PHE A 33 -0.97 -14.43 -3.88
N ILE A 34 0.26 -13.95 -3.61
CA ILE A 34 0.54 -12.52 -3.45
C ILE A 34 0.22 -11.75 -4.75
N ALA A 35 0.58 -12.30 -5.91
CA ALA A 35 0.25 -11.70 -7.19
C ALA A 35 -1.27 -11.54 -7.38
N THR A 36 -2.05 -12.54 -6.97
CA THR A 36 -3.52 -12.48 -7.00
C THR A 36 -4.05 -11.39 -6.06
N CYS A 37 -3.51 -11.30 -4.83
CA CYS A 37 -3.88 -10.23 -3.90
C CYS A 37 -3.60 -8.84 -4.47
N ASN A 38 -2.48 -8.67 -5.18
CA ASN A 38 -2.07 -7.39 -5.79
C ASN A 38 -2.93 -6.98 -7.00
N GLN A 39 -3.58 -7.93 -7.67
CA GLN A 39 -4.55 -7.59 -8.72
C GLN A 39 -5.82 -6.95 -8.16
N GLY A 40 -6.08 -7.15 -6.88
CA GLY A 40 -7.31 -6.76 -6.24
C GLY A 40 -8.49 -7.65 -6.66
N GLY A 41 -9.60 -7.54 -5.96
CA GLY A 41 -10.79 -8.35 -6.23
C GLY A 41 -12.03 -7.77 -5.57
N GLU A 42 -13.16 -8.43 -5.78
CA GLU A 42 -14.42 -7.99 -5.18
C GLU A 42 -14.41 -8.14 -3.67
N PHE A 43 -13.64 -9.08 -3.14
CA PHE A 43 -13.63 -9.35 -1.70
C PHE A 43 -12.36 -10.08 -1.23
N MET A 44 -11.73 -9.56 -0.18
CA MET A 44 -10.68 -10.26 0.55
C MET A 44 -11.24 -10.80 1.87
N ASP A 45 -11.42 -12.10 1.94
CA ASP A 45 -11.95 -12.76 3.13
C ASP A 45 -10.90 -12.93 4.25
N THR A 46 -11.38 -13.42 5.40
CA THR A 46 -10.52 -13.64 6.58
C THR A 46 -9.44 -14.69 6.34
N ALA A 47 -9.72 -15.73 5.53
CA ALA A 47 -8.76 -16.79 5.24
C ALA A 47 -7.61 -16.27 4.35
N HIS A 48 -7.94 -15.45 3.34
CA HIS A 48 -6.95 -14.77 2.51
C HIS A 48 -6.06 -13.83 3.33
N LYS A 49 -6.64 -13.04 4.25
CA LYS A 49 -5.88 -12.17 5.16
C LYS A 49 -4.94 -12.96 6.06
N ALA A 50 -5.41 -14.07 6.63
CA ALA A 50 -4.56 -14.94 7.46
C ALA A 50 -3.40 -15.55 6.66
N ARG A 51 -3.65 -16.01 5.42
CA ARG A 51 -2.61 -16.51 4.54
C ARG A 51 -1.60 -15.41 4.18
N LEU A 52 -2.08 -14.21 3.85
CA LEU A 52 -1.23 -13.06 3.54
C LEU A 52 -0.27 -12.73 4.70
N LEU A 53 -0.79 -12.67 5.93
CA LEU A 53 0.04 -12.44 7.12
C LEU A 53 1.07 -13.55 7.35
N LYS A 54 0.71 -14.80 7.07
CA LYS A 54 1.66 -15.92 7.15
C LYS A 54 2.79 -15.78 6.12
N VAL A 55 2.47 -15.43 4.88
CA VAL A 55 3.48 -15.21 3.82
C VAL A 55 4.34 -14.00 4.16
N ALA A 56 3.73 -12.89 4.59
CA ALA A 56 4.43 -11.68 5.01
C ALA A 56 5.45 -11.90 6.13
N GLY A 57 5.14 -12.81 7.07
CA GLY A 57 6.02 -13.17 8.17
C GLY A 57 7.23 -14.03 7.77
N ARG A 58 7.34 -14.50 6.51
CA ARG A 58 8.59 -15.10 6.03
C ARG A 58 9.70 -14.07 6.10
N THR A 59 10.88 -14.49 6.53
CA THR A 59 12.02 -13.59 6.70
C THR A 59 13.09 -13.85 5.66
N TRP A 60 13.81 -12.79 5.30
CA TRP A 60 14.97 -12.84 4.43
C TRP A 60 16.10 -11.99 5.00
N LEU A 61 17.32 -12.26 4.56
CA LEU A 61 18.50 -11.55 5.00
C LEU A 61 18.87 -10.47 4.00
N ARG A 62 18.59 -9.21 4.35
CA ARG A 62 18.99 -8.06 3.55
C ARG A 62 20.45 -7.71 3.81
N THR A 63 21.24 -7.67 2.74
CA THR A 63 22.67 -7.36 2.77
C THR A 63 23.00 -5.97 2.25
N LEU A 64 22.02 -5.27 1.65
CA LEU A 64 22.18 -3.92 1.12
C LEU A 64 21.45 -2.90 2.02
N ASP A 65 21.95 -1.68 2.03
CA ASP A 65 21.26 -0.57 2.71
C ASP A 65 19.93 -0.28 1.99
N ASP A 66 18.85 -0.24 2.74
CA ASP A 66 17.50 0.05 2.25
C ASP A 66 17.26 1.54 1.94
N ARG A 67 18.30 2.34 2.00
CA ARG A 67 18.31 3.77 1.60
C ARG A 67 18.90 4.01 0.22
N ILE A 68 19.47 2.98 -0.40
CA ILE A 68 20.01 3.08 -1.75
C ILE A 68 18.85 3.20 -2.75
N GLY A 69 18.91 4.22 -3.60
CA GLY A 69 17.92 4.44 -4.67
C GLY A 69 16.63 5.14 -4.25
N LEU A 70 16.52 5.61 -3.01
CA LEU A 70 15.37 6.38 -2.53
C LEU A 70 15.33 7.79 -3.16
N SER A 71 14.13 8.30 -3.40
CA SER A 71 13.90 9.71 -3.70
C SER A 71 14.25 10.61 -2.51
N GLN A 72 14.40 11.91 -2.74
CA GLN A 72 14.69 12.87 -1.66
C GLN A 72 13.59 12.87 -0.58
N GLU A 73 12.33 12.74 -0.96
CA GLU A 73 11.21 12.68 -0.03
C GLU A 73 11.23 11.41 0.83
N GLU A 74 11.53 10.28 0.23
CA GLU A 74 11.67 9.00 0.95
C GLU A 74 12.86 9.03 1.89
N GLN A 75 13.99 9.59 1.45
CA GLN A 75 15.16 9.78 2.30
C GLN A 75 14.84 10.66 3.51
N ALA A 76 14.10 11.77 3.30
CA ALA A 76 13.69 12.67 4.38
C ALA A 76 12.80 11.95 5.40
N ARG A 77 11.81 11.15 4.96
CA ARG A 77 10.97 10.35 5.86
C ARG A 77 11.79 9.31 6.62
N LYS A 78 12.69 8.63 5.92
CA LYS A 78 13.51 7.57 6.50
C LYS A 78 14.64 8.08 7.41
N ALA A 79 15.02 9.34 7.27
CA ALA A 79 16.04 9.97 8.12
C ALA A 79 15.67 10.00 9.62
N HIS A 80 14.36 9.95 9.94
CA HIS A 80 13.88 9.89 11.31
C HIS A 80 13.98 8.50 11.97
N HIS A 81 14.36 7.48 11.20
CA HIS A 81 14.51 6.12 11.68
C HIS A 81 15.99 5.68 11.58
N PRO A 82 16.53 5.02 12.59
CA PRO A 82 17.91 4.54 12.52
C PRO A 82 18.05 3.46 11.43
N ALA A 83 19.20 3.46 10.74
CA ALA A 83 19.51 2.37 9.81
C ALA A 83 19.72 1.06 10.58
N ALA A 84 19.12 -0.02 10.10
CA ALA A 84 19.38 -1.34 10.66
C ALA A 84 20.83 -1.77 10.32
N PRO A 85 21.56 -2.37 11.27
CA PRO A 85 22.88 -2.94 10.98
C PRO A 85 22.75 -4.07 9.95
N LEU A 86 23.70 -4.13 9.02
CA LEU A 86 23.72 -5.17 7.99
C LEU A 86 24.61 -6.34 8.40
N PRO A 87 24.24 -7.57 8.05
CA PRO A 87 23.00 -7.98 7.38
C PRO A 87 21.77 -7.91 8.33
N ALA A 88 20.65 -7.39 7.83
CA ALA A 88 19.42 -7.25 8.59
C ALA A 88 18.43 -8.39 8.26
N LEU A 89 17.83 -9.01 9.27
CA LEU A 89 16.73 -9.95 9.08
C LEU A 89 15.43 -9.17 8.98
N GLU A 90 14.75 -9.27 7.84
CA GLU A 90 13.51 -8.54 7.58
C GLU A 90 12.37 -9.48 7.21
N PRO A 91 11.12 -9.14 7.54
CA PRO A 91 9.95 -9.82 7.00
C PRO A 91 9.85 -9.56 5.49
N LEU A 92 9.23 -10.48 4.77
CA LEU A 92 9.06 -10.39 3.32
C LEU A 92 8.21 -9.19 2.93
N LEU A 93 7.13 -8.93 3.68
CA LEU A 93 6.26 -7.75 3.52
C LEU A 93 6.10 -7.07 4.88
N ALA A 94 6.12 -5.76 4.90
CA ALA A 94 5.97 -4.99 6.13
C ALA A 94 5.33 -3.62 5.88
N ASP A 95 4.53 -3.18 6.86
CA ASP A 95 4.12 -1.78 6.95
C ASP A 95 5.14 -1.04 7.82
N LYS A 96 5.91 -0.15 7.20
CA LYS A 96 6.95 0.63 7.86
C LYS A 96 6.47 2.06 8.11
N PRO A 97 6.94 2.73 9.17
CA PRO A 97 6.54 4.12 9.45
C PRO A 97 6.80 5.09 8.30
N GLU A 98 7.87 4.90 7.55
CA GLU A 98 8.20 5.73 6.39
C GLU A 98 7.26 5.54 5.19
N HIS A 99 6.44 4.49 5.18
CA HIS A 99 5.40 4.29 4.16
C HIS A 99 4.20 5.21 4.36
N VAL A 100 4.03 5.76 5.56
CA VAL A 100 2.91 6.64 5.88
C VAL A 100 3.26 8.09 5.56
N ILE A 101 2.39 8.74 4.76
CA ILE A 101 2.49 10.16 4.44
C ILE A 101 1.40 10.89 5.21
N ALA A 102 1.82 11.76 6.12
CA ALA A 102 0.89 12.54 6.94
C ALA A 102 0.13 13.59 6.10
N ARG A 103 -1.12 13.87 6.47
CA ARG A 103 -1.86 15.02 5.94
C ARG A 103 -1.33 16.29 6.53
N THR A 104 -1.38 17.34 5.74
CA THR A 104 -1.17 18.72 6.18
C THR A 104 -2.51 19.46 6.24
N ALA A 105 -2.51 20.67 6.77
CA ALA A 105 -3.71 21.53 6.78
C ALA A 105 -4.23 21.83 5.36
N HIS A 106 -3.36 21.79 4.35
CA HIS A 106 -3.72 22.00 2.94
C HIS A 106 -4.44 20.81 2.30
N ASP A 107 -4.32 19.61 2.90
CA ASP A 107 -4.92 18.39 2.39
C ASP A 107 -6.31 18.12 3.00
N THR A 108 -6.87 19.11 3.69
CA THR A 108 -8.17 19.00 4.36
C THR A 108 -9.10 20.11 3.95
N ILE A 109 -10.37 19.78 3.79
CA ILE A 109 -11.43 20.76 3.55
C ILE A 109 -11.99 21.14 4.92
N PRO A 110 -12.09 22.45 5.25
CA PRO A 110 -12.71 22.91 6.47
C PRO A 110 -14.15 22.38 6.62
N ALA A 111 -14.56 22.06 7.84
CA ALA A 111 -15.92 21.56 8.10
C ALA A 111 -17.02 22.59 7.76
N ASP A 112 -16.68 23.88 7.84
CA ASP A 112 -17.52 25.03 7.52
C ASP A 112 -17.38 25.49 6.07
N ASN A 113 -16.90 24.64 5.16
CA ASN A 113 -16.70 25.00 3.76
C ASN A 113 -18.01 25.47 3.10
N PRO A 114 -17.95 26.52 2.25
CA PRO A 114 -19.14 27.13 1.65
C PRO A 114 -19.86 26.24 0.63
N TRP A 115 -19.23 25.16 0.20
CA TRP A 115 -19.79 24.21 -0.77
C TRP A 115 -20.58 23.06 -0.12
N GLY A 116 -20.58 22.96 1.22
CA GLY A 116 -21.33 21.96 1.97
C GLY A 116 -20.78 20.53 1.89
N PHE A 117 -19.53 20.36 1.45
CA PHE A 117 -18.91 19.02 1.41
C PHE A 117 -18.74 18.43 2.81
N LYS A 118 -19.28 17.24 2.98
CA LYS A 118 -19.14 16.43 4.20
C LYS A 118 -18.44 15.13 3.82
N ARG A 119 -17.15 15.04 4.11
CA ARG A 119 -16.33 13.85 3.75
C ARG A 119 -15.66 13.27 4.98
N ASN A 120 -15.66 11.96 5.04
CA ASN A 120 -14.89 11.25 6.06
C ASN A 120 -13.41 11.22 5.62
N THR A 121 -12.62 12.14 6.15
CA THR A 121 -11.21 12.31 5.76
C THR A 121 -10.36 11.21 6.41
N PRO A 122 -9.66 10.37 5.63
CA PRO A 122 -8.71 9.40 6.16
C PRO A 122 -7.60 10.07 6.97
N LYS A 123 -7.08 9.36 7.94
CA LYS A 123 -6.04 9.86 8.87
C LYS A 123 -4.78 10.30 8.13
N HIS A 124 -4.39 9.56 7.11
CA HIS A 124 -3.16 9.78 6.35
C HIS A 124 -3.48 10.33 4.96
N LEU A 125 -2.53 11.04 4.36
CA LEU A 125 -2.61 11.44 2.96
C LEU A 125 -2.47 10.21 2.07
N TYR A 126 -1.44 9.40 2.34
CA TYR A 126 -1.22 8.08 1.75
C TYR A 126 -0.69 7.12 2.80
N ASP A 127 -1.11 5.87 2.72
CA ASP A 127 -0.46 4.74 3.36
C ASP A 127 0.05 3.80 2.27
N ARG A 128 1.38 3.75 2.11
CA ARG A 128 2.09 2.91 1.13
C ARG A 128 2.58 1.61 1.74
N GLY A 129 2.04 1.23 2.90
CA GLY A 129 2.33 -0.03 3.55
C GLY A 129 2.01 -1.20 2.63
N GLU A 130 2.93 -2.15 2.54
CA GLU A 130 2.78 -3.31 1.64
C GLU A 130 1.60 -4.18 2.06
N LEU A 131 1.50 -4.47 3.36
CA LEU A 131 0.38 -5.23 3.91
C LEU A 131 -0.92 -4.45 3.88
N HIS A 132 -0.87 -3.14 4.19
CA HIS A 132 -2.03 -2.26 4.14
C HIS A 132 -2.70 -2.31 2.77
N ASN A 133 -1.90 -2.14 1.70
CA ASN A 133 -2.41 -2.13 0.33
C ASN A 133 -2.87 -3.50 -0.15
N LEU A 134 -2.16 -4.58 0.20
CA LEU A 134 -2.56 -5.94 -0.16
C LEU A 134 -3.80 -6.43 0.60
N GLN A 135 -4.18 -5.78 1.71
CA GLN A 135 -5.35 -6.13 2.52
C GLN A 135 -6.61 -5.33 2.18
N VAL A 136 -6.61 -4.54 1.12
CA VAL A 136 -7.80 -3.80 0.69
C VAL A 136 -8.97 -4.76 0.55
N GLY A 137 -10.00 -4.54 1.37
CA GLY A 137 -11.10 -5.50 1.54
C GLY A 137 -12.09 -5.54 0.39
N ARG A 138 -12.19 -4.48 -0.41
CA ARG A 138 -13.10 -4.36 -1.54
C ARG A 138 -12.55 -3.42 -2.60
N GLY A 139 -12.50 -3.89 -3.83
CA GLY A 139 -11.95 -3.14 -4.96
C GLY A 139 -10.42 -3.13 -4.94
N THR A 140 -9.82 -2.15 -5.63
CA THR A 140 -8.38 -2.02 -5.83
C THR A 140 -7.80 -0.78 -5.17
N LEU A 141 -8.62 0.05 -4.54
CA LEU A 141 -8.22 1.34 -3.97
C LEU A 141 -8.30 1.32 -2.45
N SER A 142 -7.27 1.81 -1.80
CA SER A 142 -7.29 2.12 -0.37
C SER A 142 -8.28 3.26 -0.06
N ASN A 143 -8.57 3.50 1.21
CA ASN A 143 -9.42 4.63 1.61
C ASN A 143 -8.78 5.97 1.26
N GLU A 144 -7.46 6.08 1.36
CA GLU A 144 -6.67 7.25 1.02
C GLU A 144 -6.74 7.54 -0.48
N GLU A 145 -6.54 6.51 -1.31
CA GLU A 145 -6.61 6.65 -2.77
C GLU A 145 -8.02 7.00 -3.23
N ARG A 146 -9.04 6.37 -2.69
CA ARG A 146 -10.43 6.70 -2.97
C ARG A 146 -10.74 8.14 -2.60
N PHE A 147 -10.29 8.57 -1.41
CA PHE A 147 -10.46 9.96 -0.98
C PHE A 147 -9.79 10.94 -1.94
N MET A 148 -8.58 10.63 -2.42
CA MET A 148 -7.86 11.48 -3.39
C MET A 148 -8.56 11.56 -4.74
N ILE A 149 -9.10 10.42 -5.23
CA ILE A 149 -9.88 10.42 -6.48
C ILE A 149 -11.14 11.26 -6.32
N GLU A 150 -11.87 11.12 -5.22
CA GLU A 150 -13.07 11.91 -4.96
C GLU A 150 -12.75 13.40 -4.75
N ASP A 151 -11.53 13.76 -4.34
CA ASP A 151 -11.13 15.12 -4.08
C ASP A 151 -11.08 15.98 -5.36
N HIS A 152 -10.88 15.37 -6.54
CA HIS A 152 -10.86 16.11 -7.80
C HIS A 152 -12.18 16.86 -8.07
N ILE A 153 -13.31 16.31 -7.62
CA ILE A 153 -14.64 16.92 -7.76
C ILE A 153 -14.70 18.20 -6.94
N VAL A 154 -14.23 18.10 -5.69
CA VAL A 154 -14.18 19.25 -4.77
C VAL A 154 -13.30 20.37 -5.35
N GLN A 155 -12.12 20.01 -5.84
CA GLN A 155 -11.20 20.98 -6.45
C GLN A 155 -11.80 21.59 -7.73
N THR A 156 -12.46 20.79 -8.53
CA THR A 156 -13.18 21.26 -9.74
C THR A 156 -14.25 22.27 -9.35
N GLN A 157 -15.06 21.98 -8.35
CA GLN A 157 -16.12 22.91 -7.91
C GLN A 157 -15.55 24.19 -7.32
N ILE A 158 -14.49 24.10 -6.52
CA ILE A 158 -13.78 25.27 -5.98
C ILE A 158 -13.25 26.14 -7.12
N MET A 159 -12.61 25.56 -8.12
CA MET A 159 -12.08 26.30 -9.26
C MET A 159 -13.19 26.96 -10.09
N LEU A 160 -14.22 26.19 -10.45
CA LEU A 160 -15.33 26.70 -11.26
C LEU A 160 -16.12 27.79 -10.53
N SER A 161 -16.32 27.69 -9.22
CA SER A 161 -17.03 28.70 -8.43
C SER A 161 -16.32 30.07 -8.39
N ARG A 162 -15.02 30.10 -8.70
CA ARG A 162 -14.20 31.32 -8.76
C ARG A 162 -14.15 31.96 -10.15
N LEU A 163 -14.68 31.30 -11.18
CA LEU A 163 -14.68 31.81 -12.53
C LEU A 163 -15.86 32.74 -12.77
N PRO A 164 -15.67 33.86 -13.47
CA PRO A 164 -16.74 34.82 -13.79
C PRO A 164 -17.58 34.33 -14.98
N PHE A 165 -18.44 33.34 -14.76
CA PHE A 165 -19.31 32.80 -15.80
C PHE A 165 -20.35 33.82 -16.26
N PRO A 166 -20.62 33.93 -17.58
CA PRO A 166 -21.75 34.68 -18.09
C PRO A 166 -23.07 34.08 -17.59
N LYS A 167 -24.14 34.83 -17.70
CA LYS A 167 -25.45 34.52 -17.09
C LYS A 167 -25.97 33.12 -17.49
N GLU A 168 -25.74 32.75 -18.73
CA GLU A 168 -26.20 31.48 -19.33
C GLU A 168 -25.40 30.25 -18.81
N LEU A 169 -24.21 30.47 -18.27
CA LEU A 169 -23.29 29.37 -17.80
C LEU A 169 -23.15 29.38 -16.26
N ARG A 170 -23.96 30.12 -15.53
CA ARG A 170 -23.85 30.21 -14.06
C ARG A 170 -24.09 28.87 -13.34
N GLN A 171 -24.81 27.94 -13.98
CA GLN A 171 -25.07 26.60 -13.41
C GLN A 171 -23.93 25.62 -13.65
N VAL A 172 -22.90 25.95 -14.42
CA VAL A 172 -21.78 25.05 -14.72
C VAL A 172 -21.11 24.49 -13.47
N PRO A 173 -20.78 25.29 -12.43
CA PRO A 173 -20.19 24.75 -11.20
C PRO A 173 -21.08 23.70 -10.51
N GLU A 174 -22.39 23.98 -10.42
CA GLU A 174 -23.35 23.07 -9.79
C GLU A 174 -23.50 21.75 -10.59
N ILE A 175 -23.62 21.85 -11.90
CA ILE A 175 -23.71 20.68 -12.78
C ILE A 175 -22.44 19.82 -12.67
N ALA A 176 -21.26 20.46 -12.69
CA ALA A 176 -19.98 19.78 -12.55
C ALA A 176 -19.81 19.09 -11.18
N GLY A 177 -20.38 19.67 -10.11
CA GLY A 177 -20.34 19.07 -8.76
C GLY A 177 -21.32 17.91 -8.54
N ASN A 178 -22.35 17.79 -9.38
CA ASN A 178 -23.43 16.83 -9.20
C ASN A 178 -23.32 15.58 -10.09
N HIS A 179 -22.22 15.39 -10.84
CA HIS A 179 -22.11 14.26 -11.78
C HIS A 179 -21.60 12.96 -11.14
N HIS A 180 -21.54 12.88 -9.80
CA HIS A 180 -21.12 11.70 -9.04
C HIS A 180 -22.17 11.28 -8.02
#